data_98aef0dd22095ff25431f5266f528132
#
_entry.id   98aef0dd22095ff25431f5266f528132
#
_cell.length_a   1.000
_cell.length_b   1.000
_cell.length_c   1.000
_cell.angle_alpha   90.00
_cell.angle_beta   90.00
_cell.angle_gamma   90.00
#
_symmetry.space_group_name_H-M   'P 1'
#
loop_
_entity.id
_entity.type
_entity.pdbx_description
1 polymer ?
#
loop_
_entity_poly.entity_id
_entity_poly.type
_entity_poly.pdbx_seq_one_letter_code
_entity_poly.pdbx_strand_id
1 'polypeptide(L)'
;MFLAFEDQPINLGILGRAASTVPDALVRQIEAGACGLKVHEDYAGYPSVIDQALTVADAHDIQIAMHTDGINESCELHETVAAIGGRAIHAYHVEGIGGGHAPDILAIAGVDNVIGSSTTPTIPYGRNVVAEHHAMMWSVHGMNPSVPSDRLMVADRIRDATMRAESVLHDLGAISIINSDSQGMGRIGESIRRSWQLAHQMKLVRGGAAPHDNPRIMQYLAKYTINPARAHGIDRWVGSLEPGKIADIVLWRPEFFGVKPELVIKGGFVAWGALGEGNASIPGSQPTIYRAHWGGSGLAAASVSANFVSTAAAAGDFRRQVRSRRRALAVTGTRRVGKRHMLYNQTNPRIEIDPRTVEIRIDGAPLPPLPDEDLPLNRRYFLL
;
A
#
# COMPACT_ATOMS: atom_id res chain seq x y z
N MET A 1 20.33 -4.40 5.13
CA MET A 1 19.16 -4.18 4.24
C MET A 1 19.35 -2.96 3.34
N PHE A 2 19.66 -1.75 3.83
CA PHE A 2 19.80 -0.59 2.95
C PHE A 2 20.78 -0.80 1.79
N LEU A 3 21.93 -1.43 2.04
CA LEU A 3 22.93 -1.71 0.99
C LEU A 3 22.45 -2.71 -0.09
N ALA A 4 21.51 -3.58 0.25
CA ALA A 4 20.95 -4.52 -0.73
C ALA A 4 20.17 -3.83 -1.88
N PHE A 5 19.79 -2.57 -1.68
CA PHE A 5 19.07 -1.78 -2.67
C PHE A 5 19.93 -0.65 -3.27
N GLU A 6 21.23 -0.62 -2.98
CA GLU A 6 22.09 0.52 -3.33
C GLU A 6 22.16 0.74 -4.85
N ASP A 7 22.06 -0.31 -5.64
CA ASP A 7 22.08 -0.30 -7.11
C ASP A 7 20.69 -0.19 -7.76
N GLN A 8 19.62 -0.07 -6.94
CA GLN A 8 18.25 0.03 -7.44
C GLN A 8 17.80 1.50 -7.50
N PRO A 9 17.20 1.97 -8.63
CA PRO A 9 16.76 3.37 -8.76
C PRO A 9 15.41 3.61 -8.07
N ILE A 10 15.32 3.32 -6.78
CA ILE A 10 14.11 3.49 -5.95
C ILE A 10 14.43 4.25 -4.66
N ASN A 11 13.48 4.97 -4.14
CA ASN A 11 13.56 5.46 -2.76
C ASN A 11 13.19 4.34 -1.80
N LEU A 12 13.83 4.27 -0.66
CA LEU A 12 13.67 3.18 0.30
C LEU A 12 13.41 3.73 1.71
N GLY A 13 12.37 3.22 2.37
CA GLY A 13 12.16 3.33 3.81
C GLY A 13 12.00 1.93 4.40
N ILE A 14 12.59 1.68 5.54
CA ILE A 14 12.51 0.38 6.22
C ILE A 14 11.73 0.54 7.50
N LEU A 15 10.71 -0.30 7.70
CA LEU A 15 9.98 -0.37 8.96
C LEU A 15 10.69 -1.32 9.91
N GLY A 16 10.79 -0.92 11.16
CA GLY A 16 11.22 -1.80 12.26
C GLY A 16 10.07 -2.70 12.72
N ARG A 17 10.36 -3.65 13.56
CA ARG A 17 9.43 -4.62 14.11
C ARG A 17 8.87 -4.14 15.44
N ALA A 18 7.57 -3.88 15.52
CA ALA A 18 6.87 -3.54 16.76
C ALA A 18 6.40 -4.81 17.46
N ALA A 19 7.30 -5.52 18.10
CA ALA A 19 7.06 -6.82 18.74
C ALA A 19 7.39 -6.81 20.23
N SER A 20 7.31 -5.64 20.89
CA SER A 20 7.75 -5.51 22.28
C SER A 20 6.96 -4.43 23.01
N THR A 21 6.68 -4.67 24.28
CA THR A 21 6.22 -3.67 25.22
C THR A 21 7.38 -2.94 25.93
N VAL A 22 8.63 -3.26 25.58
CA VAL A 22 9.83 -2.59 26.10
C VAL A 22 10.23 -1.47 25.13
N PRO A 23 10.12 -0.18 25.53
CA PRO A 23 10.38 0.96 24.65
C PRO A 23 11.75 0.93 24.00
N ASP A 24 12.80 0.62 24.76
CA ASP A 24 14.19 0.64 24.29
C ASP A 24 14.42 -0.28 23.09
N ALA A 25 13.69 -1.40 23.00
CA ALA A 25 13.82 -2.31 21.88
C ALA A 25 13.29 -1.70 20.58
N LEU A 26 12.29 -0.83 20.68
CA LEU A 26 11.72 -0.09 19.55
C LEU A 26 12.59 1.12 19.19
N VAL A 27 13.03 1.86 20.18
CA VAL A 27 13.88 3.06 20.01
C VAL A 27 15.20 2.72 19.30
N ARG A 28 15.86 1.62 19.68
CA ARG A 28 17.08 1.17 19.00
C ARG A 28 16.89 0.92 17.50
N GLN A 29 15.73 0.44 17.07
CA GLN A 29 15.45 0.26 15.63
C GLN A 29 15.26 1.61 14.94
N ILE A 30 14.62 2.56 15.60
CA ILE A 30 14.41 3.93 15.09
C ILE A 30 15.76 4.63 14.93
N GLU A 31 16.64 4.54 15.93
CA GLU A 31 18.01 5.09 15.89
C GLU A 31 18.86 4.42 14.79
N ALA A 32 18.64 3.13 14.54
CA ALA A 32 19.31 2.39 13.46
C ALA A 32 18.77 2.74 12.04
N GLY A 33 17.76 3.59 11.94
CA GLY A 33 17.26 4.10 10.66
C GLY A 33 15.85 3.65 10.25
N ALA A 34 15.15 2.91 11.10
CA ALA A 34 13.75 2.59 10.80
C ALA A 34 12.92 3.89 10.68
N CYS A 35 12.18 4.05 9.57
CA CYS A 35 11.35 5.22 9.32
C CYS A 35 9.92 5.07 9.85
N GLY A 36 9.60 3.93 10.45
CA GLY A 36 8.35 3.56 11.07
C GLY A 36 8.47 2.19 11.71
N LEU A 37 7.38 1.70 12.30
CA LEU A 37 7.34 0.36 12.90
C LEU A 37 6.14 -0.42 12.36
N LYS A 38 6.26 -1.74 12.25
CA LYS A 38 5.22 -2.67 11.82
C LYS A 38 4.73 -3.49 13.00
N VAL A 39 3.42 -3.46 13.26
CA VAL A 39 2.71 -4.40 14.14
C VAL A 39 2.17 -5.55 13.29
N HIS A 40 2.31 -6.78 13.78
CA HIS A 40 1.82 -7.99 13.12
C HIS A 40 1.56 -9.07 14.15
N GLU A 41 0.47 -9.85 14.00
CA GLU A 41 0.09 -10.91 14.94
C GLU A 41 1.13 -12.02 15.07
N ASP A 42 1.83 -12.38 14.01
CA ASP A 42 2.86 -13.42 14.01
C ASP A 42 3.95 -13.20 15.08
N TYR A 43 4.12 -11.96 15.53
CA TYR A 43 5.14 -11.64 16.51
C TYR A 43 4.67 -10.71 17.64
N ALA A 44 3.40 -10.50 17.77
CA ALA A 44 2.66 -9.83 18.83
C ALA A 44 1.82 -8.64 18.33
N GLY A 45 0.53 -8.86 18.09
CA GLY A 45 -0.46 -7.82 17.75
C GLY A 45 -1.39 -7.46 18.93
N TYR A 46 -0.95 -7.71 20.16
CA TYR A 46 -1.76 -7.47 21.34
C TYR A 46 -2.01 -5.98 21.61
N PRO A 47 -3.13 -5.60 22.25
CA PRO A 47 -3.43 -4.21 22.61
C PRO A 47 -2.28 -3.47 23.28
N SER A 48 -1.58 -4.13 24.23
CA SER A 48 -0.41 -3.55 24.91
C SER A 48 0.78 -3.29 23.99
N VAL A 49 0.98 -4.09 22.95
CA VAL A 49 2.04 -3.88 21.95
C VAL A 49 1.67 -2.75 21.01
N ILE A 50 0.39 -2.67 20.59
CA ILE A 50 -0.13 -1.57 19.77
C ILE A 50 0.04 -0.24 20.51
N ASP A 51 -0.40 -0.20 21.76
CA ASP A 51 -0.30 0.99 22.61
C ASP A 51 1.16 1.44 22.81
N GLN A 52 2.06 0.51 23.12
CA GLN A 52 3.49 0.80 23.30
C GLN A 52 4.14 1.28 22.00
N ALA A 53 3.82 0.64 20.87
CA ALA A 53 4.34 1.06 19.56
C ALA A 53 3.91 2.48 19.22
N LEU A 54 2.64 2.81 19.46
CA LEU A 54 2.10 4.15 19.21
C LEU A 54 2.68 5.19 20.17
N THR A 55 2.92 4.83 21.43
CA THR A 55 3.56 5.71 22.43
C THR A 55 5.00 6.07 21.99
N VAL A 56 5.75 5.09 21.52
CA VAL A 56 7.10 5.34 20.99
C VAL A 56 7.03 6.14 19.67
N ALA A 57 6.05 5.83 18.83
CA ALA A 57 5.86 6.56 17.58
C ALA A 57 5.53 8.03 17.81
N ASP A 58 4.71 8.34 18.80
CA ASP A 58 4.36 9.72 19.17
C ASP A 58 5.60 10.51 19.64
N ALA A 59 6.50 9.85 20.37
CA ALA A 59 7.73 10.48 20.84
C ALA A 59 8.78 10.71 19.74
N HIS A 60 8.76 9.90 18.68
CA HIS A 60 9.79 9.91 17.62
C HIS A 60 9.29 10.41 16.26
N ASP A 61 8.03 10.81 16.17
CA ASP A 61 7.36 11.26 14.93
C ASP A 61 7.53 10.29 13.74
N ILE A 62 7.21 9.02 13.97
CA ILE A 62 7.24 7.97 12.96
C ILE A 62 5.85 7.33 12.80
N GLN A 63 5.59 6.67 11.67
CA GLN A 63 4.32 5.98 11.44
C GLN A 63 4.34 4.56 11.99
N ILE A 64 3.19 4.10 12.46
CA ILE A 64 2.91 2.68 12.73
C ILE A 64 2.12 2.12 11.56
N ALA A 65 2.64 1.04 10.96
CA ALA A 65 1.93 0.23 10.00
C ALA A 65 1.41 -1.04 10.71
N MET A 66 0.11 -1.26 10.68
CA MET A 66 -0.52 -2.39 11.35
C MET A 66 -1.04 -3.39 10.33
N HIS A 67 -0.63 -4.64 10.46
CA HIS A 67 -1.30 -5.76 9.82
C HIS A 67 -2.68 -5.92 10.47
N THR A 68 -3.75 -5.88 9.69
CA THR A 68 -5.08 -5.68 10.26
C THR A 68 -5.86 -6.97 10.37
N ASP A 69 -5.69 -7.86 9.42
CA ASP A 69 -6.49 -9.07 9.25
C ASP A 69 -6.33 -10.12 10.36
N GLY A 70 -5.17 -10.21 10.98
CA GLY A 70 -4.91 -11.16 12.06
C GLY A 70 -5.12 -10.61 13.46
N ILE A 71 -5.39 -9.32 13.61
CA ILE A 71 -5.50 -8.69 14.95
C ILE A 71 -6.61 -9.34 15.78
N ASN A 72 -7.72 -9.71 15.15
CA ASN A 72 -8.86 -10.32 15.85
C ASN A 72 -8.61 -11.77 16.33
N GLU A 73 -7.50 -12.37 15.97
CA GLU A 73 -7.07 -13.64 16.57
C GLU A 73 -6.58 -13.44 18.02
N SER A 74 -6.14 -12.22 18.34
CA SER A 74 -5.63 -11.87 19.66
C SER A 74 -6.63 -11.05 20.49
N CYS A 75 -7.51 -10.31 19.85
CA CYS A 75 -8.51 -9.44 20.48
C CYS A 75 -9.60 -9.04 19.49
N GLU A 76 -10.73 -8.59 20.01
CA GLU A 76 -11.83 -8.07 19.20
C GLU A 76 -11.49 -6.71 18.56
N LEU A 77 -12.18 -6.36 17.47
CA LEU A 77 -11.97 -5.09 16.77
C LEU A 77 -12.05 -3.88 17.69
N HIS A 78 -13.04 -3.84 18.58
CA HIS A 78 -13.23 -2.73 19.51
C HIS A 78 -12.06 -2.56 20.49
N GLU A 79 -11.41 -3.65 20.92
CA GLU A 79 -10.21 -3.62 21.77
C GLU A 79 -9.02 -3.08 21.02
N THR A 80 -8.86 -3.46 19.73
CA THR A 80 -7.84 -2.90 18.83
C THR A 80 -8.03 -1.40 18.65
N VAL A 81 -9.25 -0.93 18.38
CA VAL A 81 -9.57 0.49 18.24
C VAL A 81 -9.33 1.24 19.55
N ALA A 82 -9.66 0.64 20.69
CA ALA A 82 -9.38 1.22 22.01
C ALA A 82 -7.87 1.34 22.27
N ALA A 83 -7.06 0.34 21.88
CA ALA A 83 -5.61 0.39 22.01
C ALA A 83 -4.98 1.45 21.10
N ILE A 84 -5.53 1.69 19.91
CA ILE A 84 -5.13 2.79 19.03
C ILE A 84 -5.38 4.14 19.71
N GLY A 85 -6.48 4.28 20.45
CA GLY A 85 -6.75 5.44 21.31
C GLY A 85 -6.81 6.78 20.56
N GLY A 86 -7.39 6.82 19.36
CA GLY A 86 -7.52 8.03 18.54
C GLY A 86 -6.20 8.52 17.90
N ARG A 87 -5.10 7.80 18.09
CA ARG A 87 -3.79 8.15 17.49
C ARG A 87 -3.74 7.78 16.01
N ALA A 88 -2.95 8.53 15.23
CA ALA A 88 -2.75 8.23 13.81
C ALA A 88 -2.07 6.87 13.60
N ILE A 89 -2.63 6.06 12.71
CA ILE A 89 -2.10 4.74 12.34
C ILE A 89 -2.42 4.41 10.89
N HIS A 90 -1.52 3.70 10.22
CA HIS A 90 -1.76 3.15 8.88
C HIS A 90 -2.13 1.68 9.00
N ALA A 91 -3.40 1.35 8.78
CA ALA A 91 -3.91 -0.02 8.76
C ALA A 91 -3.77 -0.62 7.35
N TYR A 92 -2.97 -1.68 7.22
CA TYR A 92 -2.75 -2.40 5.97
C TYR A 92 -3.90 -3.37 5.72
N HIS A 93 -4.19 -3.64 4.42
CA HIS A 93 -5.16 -4.64 3.95
C HIS A 93 -6.41 -4.73 4.85
N VAL A 94 -7.07 -3.58 5.04
CA VAL A 94 -8.22 -3.44 5.94
C VAL A 94 -9.42 -4.34 5.61
N GLU A 95 -9.43 -4.97 4.46
CA GLU A 95 -10.43 -5.97 4.08
C GLU A 95 -10.26 -7.28 4.86
N GLY A 96 -9.06 -7.59 5.35
CA GLY A 96 -8.84 -8.70 6.27
C GLY A 96 -8.64 -10.06 5.63
N ILE A 97 -8.27 -10.15 4.37
CA ILE A 97 -8.10 -11.44 3.69
C ILE A 97 -6.85 -12.21 4.09
N GLY A 98 -5.82 -11.55 4.52
CA GLY A 98 -4.56 -12.20 4.79
C GLY A 98 -4.53 -13.07 6.04
N GLY A 99 -5.63 -13.28 6.76
CA GLY A 99 -5.60 -14.09 7.94
C GLY A 99 -6.65 -13.82 9.02
N GLY A 100 -7.57 -12.88 8.82
CA GLY A 100 -8.57 -12.55 9.83
C GLY A 100 -9.71 -13.57 9.93
N HIS A 101 -10.08 -13.95 11.13
CA HIS A 101 -11.29 -14.71 11.39
C HIS A 101 -12.52 -13.82 11.45
N ALA A 102 -12.34 -12.55 11.76
CA ALA A 102 -13.44 -11.63 12.00
C ALA A 102 -13.82 -10.85 10.74
N PRO A 103 -15.00 -11.05 10.18
CA PRO A 103 -15.48 -10.34 9.01
C PRO A 103 -15.69 -8.85 9.26
N ASP A 104 -15.84 -8.43 10.53
CA ASP A 104 -16.09 -7.06 10.95
C ASP A 104 -14.83 -6.17 10.93
N ILE A 105 -13.64 -6.73 10.70
CA ILE A 105 -12.38 -5.97 10.66
C ILE A 105 -12.42 -4.82 9.66
N LEU A 106 -13.13 -4.98 8.55
CA LEU A 106 -13.31 -3.96 7.53
C LEU A 106 -13.93 -2.66 8.08
N ALA A 107 -14.69 -2.74 9.19
CA ALA A 107 -15.28 -1.57 9.82
C ALA A 107 -14.24 -0.56 10.33
N ILE A 108 -12.99 -0.97 10.53
CA ILE A 108 -11.88 -0.08 10.88
C ILE A 108 -11.65 0.99 9.81
N ALA A 109 -12.03 0.73 8.56
CA ALA A 109 -11.97 1.71 7.47
C ALA A 109 -12.92 2.91 7.67
N GLY A 110 -13.89 2.82 8.58
CA GLY A 110 -14.77 3.92 8.98
C GLY A 110 -14.23 4.79 10.12
N VAL A 111 -13.08 4.44 10.71
CA VAL A 111 -12.51 5.17 11.86
C VAL A 111 -11.65 6.34 11.39
N ASP A 112 -11.88 7.54 11.92
CA ASP A 112 -11.34 8.81 11.38
C ASP A 112 -9.82 9.00 11.53
N ASN A 113 -9.22 8.42 12.55
CA ASN A 113 -7.77 8.47 12.79
C ASN A 113 -7.02 7.31 12.11
N VAL A 114 -7.73 6.33 11.55
CA VAL A 114 -7.13 5.18 10.86
C VAL A 114 -7.03 5.44 9.36
N ILE A 115 -5.82 5.42 8.84
CA ILE A 115 -5.57 5.52 7.41
C ILE A 115 -5.56 4.10 6.84
N GLY A 116 -6.64 3.73 6.17
CA GLY A 116 -6.78 2.38 5.60
C GLY A 116 -6.10 2.22 4.25
N SER A 117 -5.55 1.04 4.01
CA SER A 117 -5.05 0.65 2.69
C SER A 117 -5.50 -0.76 2.29
N SER A 118 -5.54 -0.98 0.99
CA SER A 118 -5.79 -2.28 0.37
C SER A 118 -4.57 -2.80 -0.37
N THR A 119 -4.53 -4.10 -0.54
CA THR A 119 -3.49 -4.79 -1.31
C THR A 119 -4.00 -5.23 -2.69
N THR A 120 -3.09 -5.55 -3.58
CA THR A 120 -3.43 -5.84 -4.97
C THR A 120 -4.33 -7.05 -5.20
N PRO A 121 -4.25 -8.15 -4.43
CA PRO A 121 -5.01 -9.34 -4.76
C PRO A 121 -6.54 -9.20 -4.59
N THR A 122 -7.00 -8.40 -3.63
CA THR A 122 -8.42 -8.26 -3.30
C THR A 122 -9.16 -7.30 -4.22
N ILE A 123 -8.44 -6.43 -4.91
CA ILE A 123 -9.00 -5.37 -5.78
C ILE A 123 -8.59 -5.54 -7.24
N PRO A 124 -9.51 -5.23 -8.17
CA PRO A 124 -10.95 -5.05 -7.98
C PRO A 124 -11.65 -6.40 -7.82
N TYR A 125 -12.83 -6.39 -7.19
CA TYR A 125 -13.70 -7.56 -7.20
C TYR A 125 -14.10 -7.93 -8.65
N GLY A 126 -14.05 -9.22 -8.96
CA GLY A 126 -14.39 -9.71 -10.29
C GLY A 126 -14.19 -11.21 -10.41
N ARG A 127 -14.40 -11.73 -11.62
CA ARG A 127 -14.26 -13.17 -11.88
C ARG A 127 -12.90 -13.69 -11.41
N ASN A 128 -12.93 -14.79 -10.71
CA ASN A 128 -11.77 -15.52 -10.17
C ASN A 128 -11.06 -14.86 -8.98
N VAL A 129 -11.47 -13.69 -8.49
CA VAL A 129 -10.76 -13.06 -7.36
C VAL A 129 -10.77 -13.96 -6.12
N VAL A 130 -11.88 -14.59 -5.80
CA VAL A 130 -12.01 -15.55 -4.70
C VAL A 130 -11.11 -16.78 -4.92
N ALA A 131 -11.15 -17.36 -6.12
CA ALA A 131 -10.31 -18.52 -6.46
C ALA A 131 -8.81 -18.19 -6.45
N GLU A 132 -8.44 -16.98 -6.89
CA GLU A 132 -7.05 -16.49 -6.82
C GLU A 132 -6.59 -16.39 -5.36
N HIS A 133 -7.46 -15.91 -4.46
CA HIS A 133 -7.15 -15.82 -3.03
C HIS A 133 -7.00 -17.18 -2.37
N HIS A 134 -7.86 -18.13 -2.69
CA HIS A 134 -7.67 -19.51 -2.22
C HIS A 134 -6.31 -20.04 -2.64
N ALA A 135 -5.91 -19.88 -3.91
CA ALA A 135 -4.61 -20.31 -4.40
C ALA A 135 -3.44 -19.60 -3.70
N MET A 136 -3.58 -18.31 -3.40
CA MET A 136 -2.57 -17.55 -2.67
C MET A 136 -2.47 -17.98 -1.21
N MET A 137 -3.58 -18.23 -0.53
CA MET A 137 -3.58 -18.75 0.85
C MET A 137 -2.83 -20.08 0.95
N TRP A 138 -3.10 -21.02 0.04
CA TRP A 138 -2.38 -22.29 0.00
C TRP A 138 -0.87 -22.09 -0.13
N SER A 139 -0.43 -21.21 -1.03
CA SER A 139 0.99 -21.07 -1.35
C SER A 139 1.73 -20.18 -0.34
N VAL A 140 1.16 -19.05 0.06
CA VAL A 140 1.84 -18.05 0.91
C VAL A 140 1.89 -18.49 2.37
N HIS A 141 0.81 -19.06 2.88
CA HIS A 141 0.75 -19.54 4.27
C HIS A 141 1.21 -20.99 4.44
N GLY A 142 1.67 -21.64 3.35
CA GLY A 142 2.17 -23.03 3.43
C GLY A 142 1.10 -24.03 3.81
N MET A 143 -0.17 -23.73 3.54
CA MET A 143 -1.29 -24.62 3.86
C MET A 143 -1.39 -25.76 2.86
N ASN A 144 -1.91 -26.90 3.34
CA ASN A 144 -2.05 -28.09 2.54
C ASN A 144 -3.53 -28.41 2.26
N PRO A 145 -4.00 -28.37 1.00
CA PRO A 145 -5.39 -28.65 0.66
C PRO A 145 -5.82 -30.11 0.99
N SER A 146 -4.90 -31.01 1.27
CA SER A 146 -5.22 -32.35 1.74
C SER A 146 -5.54 -32.42 3.24
N VAL A 147 -5.22 -31.38 4.00
CA VAL A 147 -5.50 -31.30 5.44
C VAL A 147 -6.87 -30.65 5.67
N PRO A 148 -7.82 -31.33 6.34
CA PRO A 148 -9.18 -30.80 6.54
C PRO A 148 -9.23 -29.46 7.30
N SER A 149 -8.41 -29.27 8.34
CA SER A 149 -8.33 -28.02 9.11
C SER A 149 -7.88 -26.86 8.26
N ASP A 150 -6.91 -27.06 7.38
CA ASP A 150 -6.41 -26.01 6.50
C ASP A 150 -7.48 -25.57 5.49
N ARG A 151 -8.24 -26.54 4.95
CA ARG A 151 -9.38 -26.22 4.08
C ARG A 151 -10.44 -25.37 4.78
N LEU A 152 -10.78 -25.73 6.02
CA LEU A 152 -11.76 -24.97 6.80
C LEU A 152 -11.24 -23.57 7.07
N MET A 153 -9.99 -23.41 7.46
CA MET A 153 -9.37 -22.13 7.70
C MET A 153 -9.39 -21.22 6.46
N VAL A 154 -9.00 -21.74 5.31
CA VAL A 154 -9.02 -20.97 4.06
C VAL A 154 -10.44 -20.54 3.68
N ALA A 155 -11.41 -21.46 3.81
CA ALA A 155 -12.81 -21.18 3.50
C ALA A 155 -13.42 -20.13 4.45
N ASP A 156 -13.02 -20.13 5.71
CA ASP A 156 -13.51 -19.18 6.70
C ASP A 156 -12.94 -17.76 6.51
N ARG A 157 -11.70 -17.65 6.04
CA ARG A 157 -11.01 -16.36 5.90
C ARG A 157 -11.33 -15.62 4.60
N ILE A 158 -11.71 -16.32 3.52
CA ILE A 158 -11.94 -15.68 2.22
C ILE A 158 -13.42 -15.45 2.01
N ARG A 159 -13.82 -14.19 2.07
CA ARG A 159 -15.21 -13.77 1.99
C ARG A 159 -15.46 -12.85 0.81
N ASP A 160 -16.32 -13.27 -0.06
CA ASP A 160 -16.78 -12.54 -1.24
C ASP A 160 -17.37 -11.15 -0.89
N ALA A 161 -18.17 -11.09 0.17
CA ALA A 161 -18.86 -9.86 0.56
C ALA A 161 -17.89 -8.74 0.98
N THR A 162 -16.82 -9.07 1.72
CA THR A 162 -15.84 -8.09 2.16
C THR A 162 -15.02 -7.54 1.01
N MET A 163 -14.65 -8.35 0.01
CA MET A 163 -13.97 -7.91 -1.21
C MET A 163 -14.86 -6.98 -2.05
N ARG A 164 -16.17 -7.26 -2.13
CA ARG A 164 -17.11 -6.35 -2.78
C ARG A 164 -17.21 -5.01 -2.06
N ALA A 165 -17.31 -5.06 -0.73
CA ALA A 165 -17.35 -3.85 0.09
C ALA A 165 -16.07 -3.02 -0.05
N GLU A 166 -14.91 -3.65 -0.07
CA GLU A 166 -13.62 -3.00 -0.27
C GLU A 166 -13.59 -2.15 -1.55
N SER A 167 -14.06 -2.70 -2.67
CA SER A 167 -14.15 -1.98 -3.93
C SER A 167 -15.01 -0.71 -3.82
N VAL A 168 -16.17 -0.81 -3.16
CA VAL A 168 -17.09 0.32 -2.92
C VAL A 168 -16.47 1.35 -1.99
N LEU A 169 -15.81 0.92 -0.90
CA LEU A 169 -15.18 1.80 0.07
C LEU A 169 -14.01 2.58 -0.52
N HIS A 170 -13.33 2.02 -1.51
CA HIS A 170 -12.33 2.77 -2.29
C HIS A 170 -12.95 3.94 -3.04
N ASP A 171 -14.04 3.70 -3.75
CA ASP A 171 -14.69 4.76 -4.56
C ASP A 171 -15.40 5.80 -3.69
N LEU A 172 -15.85 5.41 -2.50
CA LEU A 172 -16.34 6.34 -1.48
C LEU A 172 -15.23 7.21 -0.88
N GLY A 173 -13.96 6.83 -1.02
CA GLY A 173 -12.83 7.51 -0.40
C GLY A 173 -12.62 7.15 1.06
N ALA A 174 -13.19 6.05 1.54
CA ALA A 174 -12.99 5.54 2.89
C ALA A 174 -11.65 4.82 3.05
N ILE A 175 -11.21 4.10 2.02
CA ILE A 175 -9.88 3.51 1.95
C ILE A 175 -8.97 4.44 1.16
N SER A 176 -7.95 4.97 1.83
CA SER A 176 -7.18 6.12 1.35
C SER A 176 -5.96 5.76 0.51
N ILE A 177 -5.47 4.51 0.62
CA ILE A 177 -4.20 4.07 0.02
C ILE A 177 -4.40 2.73 -0.68
N ILE A 178 -3.65 2.52 -1.76
CA ILE A 178 -3.44 1.22 -2.40
C ILE A 178 -1.95 0.90 -2.30
N ASN A 179 -1.61 -0.26 -1.76
CA ASN A 179 -0.26 -0.79 -1.69
C ASN A 179 -0.15 -2.15 -2.41
N SER A 180 1.01 -2.76 -2.41
CA SER A 180 1.22 -4.01 -3.12
C SER A 180 1.13 -5.24 -2.24
N ASP A 181 1.58 -5.13 -1.00
CA ASP A 181 1.82 -6.27 -0.10
C ASP A 181 2.66 -7.38 -0.75
N SER A 182 3.70 -6.96 -1.51
CA SER A 182 4.56 -7.89 -2.23
C SER A 182 5.19 -8.91 -1.30
N GLN A 183 5.13 -10.16 -1.71
CA GLN A 183 5.61 -11.37 -1.01
C GLN A 183 4.75 -11.82 0.16
N GLY A 184 3.71 -11.06 0.52
CA GLY A 184 3.05 -11.44 1.69
C GLY A 184 1.55 -11.31 1.85
N MET A 185 0.75 -11.05 0.89
CA MET A 185 0.10 -11.58 -0.31
C MET A 185 -0.15 -10.45 -1.33
N GLY A 186 0.76 -10.23 -2.24
CA GLY A 186 0.54 -9.21 -3.26
C GLY A 186 1.58 -9.18 -4.37
N ARG A 187 1.32 -8.37 -5.38
CA ARG A 187 2.13 -8.26 -6.59
C ARG A 187 2.37 -6.79 -6.94
N ILE A 188 3.59 -6.31 -6.70
CA ILE A 188 3.93 -4.90 -6.94
C ILE A 188 3.70 -4.47 -8.40
N GLY A 189 4.01 -5.32 -9.37
CA GLY A 189 3.83 -5.03 -10.79
C GLY A 189 2.38 -4.84 -11.23
N GLU A 190 1.40 -5.23 -10.39
CA GLU A 190 -0.02 -5.11 -10.70
C GLU A 190 -0.71 -3.92 -10.00
N SER A 191 -0.07 -3.29 -9.03
CA SER A 191 -0.71 -2.29 -8.16
C SER A 191 -1.36 -1.15 -8.95
N ILE A 192 -0.63 -0.57 -9.90
CA ILE A 192 -1.15 0.55 -10.70
C ILE A 192 -2.27 0.10 -11.63
N ARG A 193 -2.07 -1.00 -12.34
CA ARG A 193 -3.07 -1.54 -13.25
C ARG A 193 -4.38 -1.88 -12.52
N ARG A 194 -4.32 -2.57 -11.39
CA ARG A 194 -5.50 -2.93 -10.59
C ARG A 194 -6.21 -1.71 -10.00
N SER A 195 -5.48 -0.66 -9.66
CA SER A 195 -6.08 0.62 -9.26
C SER A 195 -6.98 1.19 -10.36
N TRP A 196 -6.53 1.14 -11.61
CA TRP A 196 -7.31 1.65 -12.75
C TRP A 196 -8.43 0.71 -13.18
N GLN A 197 -8.26 -0.59 -13.02
CA GLN A 197 -9.37 -1.54 -13.18
C GLN A 197 -10.48 -1.29 -12.15
N LEU A 198 -10.10 -1.02 -10.90
CA LEU A 198 -11.04 -0.68 -9.84
C LEU A 198 -11.77 0.64 -10.14
N ALA A 199 -11.05 1.68 -10.56
CA ALA A 199 -11.64 2.95 -10.95
C ALA A 199 -12.64 2.79 -12.10
N HIS A 200 -12.33 1.96 -13.09
CA HIS A 200 -13.20 1.64 -14.20
C HIS A 200 -14.47 0.88 -13.75
N GLN A 201 -14.30 -0.16 -12.94
CA GLN A 201 -15.44 -0.91 -12.39
C GLN A 201 -16.37 0.00 -11.61
N MET A 202 -15.81 0.84 -10.73
CA MET A 202 -16.63 1.75 -9.92
C MET A 202 -17.33 2.82 -10.77
N LYS A 203 -16.73 3.25 -11.87
CA LYS A 203 -17.42 4.12 -12.85
C LYS A 203 -18.65 3.44 -13.44
N LEU A 204 -18.56 2.17 -13.78
CA LEU A 204 -19.69 1.42 -14.35
C LEU A 204 -20.81 1.18 -13.32
N VAL A 205 -20.44 0.85 -12.10
CA VAL A 205 -21.39 0.50 -11.02
C VAL A 205 -22.04 1.73 -10.39
N ARG A 206 -21.28 2.79 -10.16
CA ARG A 206 -21.74 3.98 -9.42
C ARG A 206 -21.94 5.22 -10.28
N GLY A 207 -21.60 5.10 -11.57
CA GLY A 207 -21.68 6.23 -12.50
C GLY A 207 -20.61 7.30 -12.28
N GLY A 208 -20.65 8.32 -13.12
CA GLY A 208 -19.83 9.53 -13.01
C GLY A 208 -20.71 10.75 -12.70
N ALA A 209 -20.30 11.57 -11.75
CA ALA A 209 -21.02 12.78 -11.37
C ALA A 209 -20.66 14.02 -12.21
N ALA A 210 -19.64 13.90 -13.05
CA ALA A 210 -19.10 15.01 -13.83
C ALA A 210 -19.12 14.72 -15.34
N PRO A 211 -19.05 15.74 -16.19
CA PRO A 211 -18.93 15.54 -17.64
C PRO A 211 -17.61 14.89 -18.08
N HIS A 212 -16.71 14.68 -17.14
CA HIS A 212 -15.41 14.03 -17.34
C HIS A 212 -14.99 13.25 -16.08
N ASP A 213 -14.03 12.33 -16.23
CA ASP A 213 -13.56 11.44 -15.15
C ASP A 213 -12.49 12.04 -14.23
N ASN A 214 -12.10 13.29 -14.42
CA ASN A 214 -11.02 13.92 -13.66
C ASN A 214 -11.16 13.78 -12.14
N PRO A 215 -12.33 13.97 -11.50
CA PRO A 215 -12.44 13.78 -10.05
C PRO A 215 -12.07 12.37 -9.61
N ARG A 216 -12.53 11.33 -10.32
CA ARG A 216 -12.19 9.94 -10.02
C ARG A 216 -10.72 9.67 -10.32
N ILE A 217 -10.18 10.20 -11.43
CA ILE A 217 -8.75 10.06 -11.76
C ILE A 217 -7.90 10.63 -10.65
N MET A 218 -8.17 11.83 -10.17
CA MET A 218 -7.43 12.47 -9.09
C MET A 218 -7.55 11.69 -7.77
N GLN A 219 -8.73 11.17 -7.47
CA GLN A 219 -8.97 10.34 -6.29
C GLN A 219 -8.10 9.08 -6.29
N TYR A 220 -8.11 8.34 -7.40
CA TYR A 220 -7.36 7.08 -7.50
C TYR A 220 -5.85 7.31 -7.63
N LEU A 221 -5.43 8.36 -8.32
CA LEU A 221 -4.03 8.73 -8.41
C LEU A 221 -3.44 9.06 -7.03
N ALA A 222 -4.19 9.76 -6.19
CA ALA A 222 -3.77 10.11 -4.84
C ALA A 222 -3.50 8.88 -3.95
N LYS A 223 -4.19 7.75 -4.19
CA LYS A 223 -4.09 6.54 -3.36
C LYS A 223 -2.71 5.86 -3.39
N TYR A 224 -1.94 6.04 -4.44
CA TYR A 224 -0.60 5.45 -4.57
C TYR A 224 0.51 6.49 -4.80
N THR A 225 0.18 7.77 -4.63
CA THR A 225 1.15 8.88 -4.73
C THR A 225 1.20 9.69 -3.43
N ILE A 226 0.39 10.76 -3.34
CA ILE A 226 0.48 11.72 -2.23
C ILE A 226 -0.05 11.16 -0.89
N ASN A 227 -1.07 10.30 -0.90
CA ASN A 227 -1.64 9.79 0.34
C ASN A 227 -0.67 8.89 1.12
N PRO A 228 -0.02 7.87 0.51
CA PRO A 228 1.02 7.12 1.21
C PRO A 228 2.21 8.00 1.60
N ALA A 229 2.57 9.00 0.80
CA ALA A 229 3.65 9.92 1.15
C ALA A 229 3.32 10.73 2.42
N ARG A 230 2.09 11.24 2.55
CA ARG A 230 1.60 11.91 3.77
C ARG A 230 1.54 10.96 4.96
N ALA A 231 0.97 9.78 4.77
CA ALA A 231 0.84 8.80 5.83
C ALA A 231 2.19 8.43 6.47
N HIS A 232 3.24 8.37 5.67
CA HIS A 232 4.58 8.01 6.12
C HIS A 232 5.55 9.21 6.30
N GLY A 233 5.04 10.45 6.23
CA GLY A 233 5.82 11.66 6.52
C GLY A 233 6.96 11.93 5.54
N ILE A 234 6.77 11.55 4.28
CA ILE A 234 7.73 11.75 3.19
C ILE A 234 7.21 12.68 2.08
N ASP A 235 6.03 13.24 2.27
CA ASP A 235 5.35 14.10 1.30
C ASP A 235 6.08 15.42 1.04
N ARG A 236 6.98 15.84 1.93
CA ARG A 236 7.92 16.92 1.68
C ARG A 236 8.86 16.64 0.49
N TRP A 237 9.13 15.37 0.22
CA TRP A 237 10.14 14.93 -0.73
C TRP A 237 9.57 14.31 -2.00
N VAL A 238 8.43 13.62 -1.88
CA VAL A 238 7.82 12.82 -2.97
C VAL A 238 6.29 12.88 -2.90
N GLY A 239 5.62 12.26 -3.86
CA GLY A 239 4.16 12.06 -3.87
C GLY A 239 3.39 13.08 -4.70
N SER A 240 4.00 14.18 -5.13
CA SER A 240 3.39 15.17 -6.03
C SER A 240 4.44 15.85 -6.90
N LEU A 241 3.99 16.47 -7.98
CA LEU A 241 4.82 17.24 -8.90
C LEU A 241 4.83 18.72 -8.46
N GLU A 242 5.70 19.04 -7.52
CA GLU A 242 5.85 20.38 -6.95
C GLU A 242 7.32 20.80 -6.94
N PRO A 243 7.63 22.09 -7.16
CA PRO A 243 8.99 22.61 -7.03
C PRO A 243 9.60 22.27 -5.66
N GLY A 244 10.83 21.78 -5.64
CA GLY A 244 11.56 21.42 -4.42
C GLY A 244 11.45 19.94 -4.03
N LYS A 245 10.55 19.17 -4.65
CA LYS A 245 10.48 17.72 -4.46
C LYS A 245 11.44 16.97 -5.39
N ILE A 246 11.70 15.72 -5.09
CA ILE A 246 12.51 14.84 -5.95
C ILE A 246 11.75 14.65 -7.26
N ALA A 247 12.43 14.85 -8.38
CA ALA A 247 11.85 14.72 -9.70
C ALA A 247 11.71 13.23 -10.11
N ASP A 248 10.80 12.54 -9.41
CA ASP A 248 10.37 11.17 -9.71
C ASP A 248 9.10 11.27 -10.55
N ILE A 249 9.22 11.06 -11.87
CA ILE A 249 8.15 11.34 -12.82
C ILE A 249 7.96 10.13 -13.74
N VAL A 250 6.71 9.78 -13.98
CA VAL A 250 6.35 8.73 -14.94
C VAL A 250 5.62 9.36 -16.12
N LEU A 251 6.10 9.11 -17.32
CA LEU A 251 5.46 9.53 -18.56
C LEU A 251 4.69 8.35 -19.15
N TRP A 252 3.47 8.61 -19.55
CA TRP A 252 2.57 7.63 -20.13
C TRP A 252 2.10 8.04 -21.51
N ARG A 253 1.99 7.08 -22.41
CA ARG A 253 1.09 7.26 -23.56
C ARG A 253 -0.34 7.06 -23.07
N PRO A 254 -1.31 7.90 -23.47
CA PRO A 254 -2.68 7.80 -22.97
C PRO A 254 -3.29 6.40 -23.13
N GLU A 255 -3.04 5.74 -24.24
CA GLU A 255 -3.54 4.39 -24.57
C GLU A 255 -2.95 3.28 -23.66
N PHE A 256 -1.83 3.54 -23.00
CA PHE A 256 -1.15 2.60 -22.08
C PHE A 256 -1.15 3.08 -20.64
N PHE A 257 -1.95 4.11 -20.33
CA PHE A 257 -1.99 4.68 -19.00
C PHE A 257 -2.32 3.64 -17.93
N GLY A 258 -1.49 3.60 -16.87
CA GLY A 258 -1.63 2.64 -15.78
C GLY A 258 -1.14 1.22 -16.08
N VAL A 259 -0.73 0.93 -17.31
CA VAL A 259 -0.29 -0.41 -17.72
C VAL A 259 1.20 -0.44 -18.03
N LYS A 260 1.65 0.44 -18.94
CA LYS A 260 3.04 0.43 -19.43
C LYS A 260 3.55 1.86 -19.56
N PRO A 261 4.44 2.31 -18.67
CA PRO A 261 5.03 3.63 -18.80
C PRO A 261 5.92 3.75 -20.03
N GLU A 262 5.92 4.90 -20.66
CA GLU A 262 6.87 5.22 -21.74
C GLU A 262 8.27 5.48 -21.18
N LEU A 263 8.35 6.32 -20.15
CA LEU A 263 9.57 6.62 -19.43
C LEU A 263 9.32 6.71 -17.92
N VAL A 264 10.30 6.25 -17.17
CA VAL A 264 10.40 6.49 -15.72
C VAL A 264 11.62 7.36 -15.46
N ILE A 265 11.38 8.56 -14.96
CA ILE A 265 12.41 9.51 -14.57
C ILE A 265 12.57 9.40 -13.05
N LYS A 266 13.80 9.23 -12.61
CA LYS A 266 14.16 9.11 -11.21
C LYS A 266 15.16 10.18 -10.83
N GLY A 267 14.79 11.04 -9.89
CA GLY A 267 15.65 12.15 -9.45
C GLY A 267 16.07 13.08 -10.59
N GLY A 268 15.25 13.22 -11.65
CA GLY A 268 15.50 14.04 -12.82
C GLY A 268 16.24 13.33 -13.96
N PHE A 269 16.61 12.06 -13.82
CA PHE A 269 17.29 11.29 -14.87
C PHE A 269 16.44 10.12 -15.35
N VAL A 270 16.50 9.81 -16.65
CA VAL A 270 15.79 8.65 -17.20
C VAL A 270 16.39 7.38 -16.61
N ALA A 271 15.56 6.64 -15.85
CA ALA A 271 15.96 5.41 -15.19
C ALA A 271 15.47 4.14 -15.91
N TRP A 272 14.30 4.23 -16.57
CA TRP A 272 13.68 3.12 -17.29
C TRP A 272 12.86 3.63 -18.45
N GLY A 273 12.79 2.86 -19.53
CA GLY A 273 11.92 3.17 -20.66
C GLY A 273 12.22 2.36 -21.90
N ALA A 274 11.49 2.68 -22.95
CA ALA A 274 11.72 2.12 -24.27
C ALA A 274 13.05 2.65 -24.85
N LEU A 275 13.91 1.75 -25.26
CA LEU A 275 15.15 2.07 -25.96
C LEU A 275 15.34 1.07 -27.09
N GLY A 276 15.55 1.59 -28.29
CA GLY A 276 15.90 0.78 -29.44
C GLY A 276 17.35 0.28 -29.40
N GLU A 277 17.83 -0.19 -30.54
CA GLU A 277 19.22 -0.58 -30.72
C GLU A 277 20.17 0.53 -30.27
N GLY A 278 21.33 0.16 -29.76
CA GLY A 278 22.33 1.11 -29.27
C GLY A 278 22.84 2.10 -30.34
N ASN A 279 22.63 1.81 -31.60
CA ASN A 279 22.88 2.73 -32.70
C ASN A 279 21.60 3.47 -33.10
N ALA A 280 21.21 4.44 -32.30
CA ALA A 280 20.00 5.23 -32.51
C ALA A 280 20.06 6.20 -33.71
N SER A 281 21.16 6.23 -34.48
CA SER A 281 21.29 7.05 -35.65
C SER A 281 20.59 6.50 -36.91
N ILE A 282 20.11 5.24 -36.83
CA ILE A 282 19.39 4.60 -37.93
C ILE A 282 17.90 4.55 -37.57
N PRO A 283 17.03 5.32 -38.20
CA PRO A 283 15.61 5.22 -38.05
C PRO A 283 15.10 3.90 -38.63
N GLY A 284 14.32 3.19 -37.90
CA GLY A 284 13.67 1.96 -38.33
C GLY A 284 14.12 0.73 -37.57
N SER A 285 13.70 -0.37 -38.01
CA SER A 285 13.91 -1.74 -37.61
C SER A 285 14.66 -1.96 -36.31
N GLN A 286 13.98 -2.16 -35.28
CA GLN A 286 14.52 -2.66 -34.03
C GLN A 286 13.46 -3.41 -33.33
N PRO A 287 13.75 -4.33 -32.44
CA PRO A 287 12.90 -4.45 -31.29
C PRO A 287 13.15 -3.25 -30.37
N THR A 288 12.12 -2.47 -30.11
CA THR A 288 12.14 -1.52 -28.98
C THR A 288 12.03 -2.32 -27.71
N ILE A 289 13.02 -2.23 -26.85
CA ILE A 289 13.08 -2.97 -25.59
C ILE A 289 12.92 -1.99 -24.43
N TYR A 290 12.04 -2.31 -23.49
CA TYR A 290 11.96 -1.59 -22.22
C TYR A 290 13.07 -2.08 -21.31
N ARG A 291 13.92 -1.19 -20.87
CA ARG A 291 15.09 -1.51 -20.05
C ARG A 291 15.56 -0.36 -19.18
N ALA A 292 16.46 -0.67 -18.26
CA ALA A 292 17.15 0.33 -17.48
C ALA A 292 17.98 1.26 -18.38
N HIS A 293 17.92 2.54 -18.09
CA HIS A 293 18.74 3.61 -18.68
C HIS A 293 19.84 4.03 -17.70
N TRP A 294 20.62 5.04 -18.08
CA TRP A 294 21.75 5.50 -17.29
C TRP A 294 21.39 5.92 -15.87
N GLY A 295 20.25 6.58 -15.65
CA GLY A 295 19.77 6.94 -14.32
C GLY A 295 19.39 5.73 -13.44
N GLY A 296 19.15 4.56 -14.05
CA GLY A 296 18.82 3.31 -13.36
C GLY A 296 19.99 2.33 -13.22
N SER A 297 21.22 2.72 -13.62
CA SER A 297 22.33 1.78 -13.74
C SER A 297 23.51 2.16 -12.86
N GLY A 298 24.19 1.15 -12.31
CA GLY A 298 25.45 1.31 -11.58
C GLY A 298 25.34 2.32 -10.43
N LEU A 299 26.32 3.21 -10.33
CA LEU A 299 26.38 4.21 -9.24
C LEU A 299 25.34 5.33 -9.37
N ALA A 300 24.77 5.52 -10.56
CA ALA A 300 23.73 6.53 -10.77
C ALA A 300 22.46 6.21 -9.98
N ALA A 301 22.08 4.96 -9.86
CA ALA A 301 20.92 4.52 -9.11
C ALA A 301 20.91 5.05 -7.66
N ALA A 302 22.03 4.95 -6.96
CA ALA A 302 22.17 5.51 -5.63
C ALA A 302 22.09 7.04 -5.60
N SER A 303 22.68 7.71 -6.58
CA SER A 303 22.75 9.18 -6.66
C SER A 303 21.38 9.84 -6.87
N VAL A 304 20.48 9.17 -7.60
CA VAL A 304 19.12 9.66 -7.92
C VAL A 304 18.09 9.22 -6.88
N SER A 305 18.48 8.43 -5.88
CA SER A 305 17.59 7.83 -4.89
C SER A 305 17.85 8.34 -3.47
N ALA A 306 16.93 8.06 -2.57
CA ALA A 306 17.03 8.42 -1.16
C ALA A 306 16.66 7.25 -0.25
N ASN A 307 17.23 7.24 0.96
CA ASN A 307 16.78 6.45 2.08
C ASN A 307 15.95 7.34 3.00
N PHE A 308 14.71 6.98 3.25
CA PHE A 308 13.86 7.61 4.26
C PHE A 308 14.14 6.95 5.61
N VAL A 309 14.48 7.76 6.58
CA VAL A 309 14.90 7.31 7.91
C VAL A 309 14.25 8.16 8.99
N SER A 310 14.29 7.72 10.23
CA SER A 310 13.86 8.54 11.37
C SER A 310 14.66 9.83 11.47
N THR A 311 14.09 10.84 12.12
CA THR A 311 14.80 12.10 12.43
C THR A 311 16.06 11.84 13.25
N ALA A 312 16.02 10.91 14.22
CA ALA A 312 17.18 10.55 15.03
C ALA A 312 18.32 9.99 14.17
N ALA A 313 18.04 9.07 13.26
CA ALA A 313 19.03 8.52 12.34
C ALA A 313 19.57 9.56 11.35
N ALA A 314 18.69 10.42 10.82
CA ALA A 314 19.09 11.48 9.88
C ALA A 314 20.00 12.54 10.51
N ALA A 315 19.78 12.86 11.80
CA ALA A 315 20.64 13.78 12.56
C ALA A 315 21.97 13.17 12.97
N GLY A 316 22.06 11.85 13.00
CA GLY A 316 23.27 11.09 13.31
C GLY A 316 24.14 10.82 12.10
N ASP A 317 24.97 9.81 12.23
CA ASP A 317 25.96 9.42 11.22
C ASP A 317 25.49 8.21 10.38
N PHE A 318 24.18 8.11 10.16
CA PHE A 318 23.54 6.98 9.49
C PHE A 318 24.23 6.59 8.17
N ARG A 319 24.48 7.56 7.27
CA ARG A 319 25.09 7.27 5.96
C ARG A 319 26.47 6.62 6.08
N ARG A 320 27.29 7.06 7.02
CA ARG A 320 28.62 6.50 7.25
C ARG A 320 28.54 5.13 7.89
N GLN A 321 27.67 4.95 8.89
CA GLN A 321 27.49 3.67 9.58
C GLN A 321 27.00 2.59 8.61
N VAL A 322 26.03 2.91 7.75
CA VAL A 322 25.48 1.98 6.74
C VAL A 322 26.35 1.91 5.48
N ARG A 323 27.28 2.86 5.29
CA ARG A 323 28.08 3.01 4.07
C ARG A 323 27.24 3.25 2.81
N SER A 324 26.08 3.90 2.95
CA SER A 324 25.20 4.20 1.83
C SER A 324 25.61 5.47 1.11
N ARG A 325 25.54 5.46 -0.22
CA ARG A 325 25.74 6.64 -1.09
C ARG A 325 24.47 7.47 -1.23
N ARG A 326 23.31 6.88 -0.95
CA ARG A 326 22.01 7.57 -1.06
C ARG A 326 21.91 8.70 -0.04
N ARG A 327 21.09 9.70 -0.38
CA ARG A 327 20.72 10.73 0.61
C ARG A 327 19.91 10.09 1.73
N ALA A 328 20.16 10.45 2.96
CA ALA A 328 19.30 10.12 4.10
C ALA A 328 18.35 11.30 4.32
N LEU A 329 17.05 11.05 4.23
CA LEU A 329 16.00 12.06 4.36
C LEU A 329 15.11 11.68 5.53
N ALA A 330 14.90 12.62 6.46
CA ALA A 330 14.10 12.39 7.63
C ALA A 330 12.60 12.29 7.27
N VAL A 331 11.91 11.31 7.87
CA VAL A 331 10.45 11.30 7.95
C VAL A 331 9.99 12.23 9.05
N THR A 332 8.88 12.95 8.82
CA THR A 332 8.35 13.91 9.80
C THR A 332 6.86 14.13 9.61
N GLY A 333 6.17 14.56 10.67
CA GLY A 333 4.77 14.97 10.61
C GLY A 333 3.77 13.81 10.64
N THR A 334 4.22 12.58 10.86
CA THR A 334 3.38 11.38 10.78
C THR A 334 2.30 11.31 11.87
N ARG A 335 2.56 11.88 13.05
CA ARG A 335 1.66 11.79 14.20
C ARG A 335 0.50 12.78 14.17
N ARG A 336 0.57 13.76 13.26
CA ARG A 336 -0.47 14.77 13.05
C ARG A 336 -1.33 14.50 11.82
N VAL A 337 -1.08 13.38 11.13
CA VAL A 337 -1.76 12.99 9.91
C VAL A 337 -2.80 11.91 10.23
N GLY A 338 -4.04 12.16 9.88
CA GLY A 338 -5.14 11.20 9.92
C GLY A 338 -5.89 11.20 8.60
N LYS A 339 -6.97 10.46 8.50
CA LYS A 339 -7.74 10.30 7.26
C LYS A 339 -8.18 11.64 6.64
N ARG A 340 -8.56 12.65 7.46
CA ARG A 340 -8.92 14.00 6.99
C ARG A 340 -7.84 14.70 6.16
N HIS A 341 -6.60 14.23 6.20
CA HIS A 341 -5.48 14.79 5.43
C HIS A 341 -5.21 14.03 4.13
N MET A 342 -5.92 12.94 3.88
CA MET A 342 -5.78 12.12 2.67
C MET A 342 -6.51 12.79 1.50
N LEU A 343 -5.75 13.23 0.51
CA LEU A 343 -6.29 13.98 -0.62
C LEU A 343 -7.35 13.16 -1.36
N TYR A 344 -8.56 13.71 -1.52
CA TYR A 344 -9.73 13.10 -2.16
C TYR A 344 -10.22 11.78 -1.53
N ASN A 345 -9.69 11.36 -0.37
CA ASN A 345 -10.00 10.09 0.26
C ASN A 345 -10.13 10.23 1.78
N GLN A 346 -11.14 11.02 2.19
CA GLN A 346 -11.29 11.52 3.58
C GLN A 346 -12.57 11.02 4.27
N THR A 347 -13.36 10.18 3.61
CA THR A 347 -14.68 9.81 4.12
C THR A 347 -14.61 8.76 5.23
N ASN A 348 -15.51 8.89 6.19
CA ASN A 348 -15.65 7.97 7.33
C ASN A 348 -17.08 7.43 7.35
N PRO A 349 -17.46 6.53 6.44
CA PRO A 349 -18.79 5.95 6.44
C PRO A 349 -18.96 5.04 7.64
N ARG A 350 -20.20 4.94 8.11
CA ARG A 350 -20.57 3.91 9.06
C ARG A 350 -20.62 2.55 8.35
N ILE A 351 -19.75 1.65 8.72
CA ILE A 351 -19.66 0.30 8.15
C ILE A 351 -20.22 -0.67 9.18
N GLU A 352 -21.28 -1.38 8.85
CA GLU A 352 -21.93 -2.37 9.70
C GLU A 352 -21.81 -3.73 9.03
N ILE A 353 -21.34 -4.72 9.77
CA ILE A 353 -21.13 -6.07 9.26
C ILE A 353 -21.76 -7.04 10.26
N ASP A 354 -22.70 -7.85 9.81
CA ASP A 354 -23.23 -8.95 10.61
C ASP A 354 -22.22 -10.11 10.61
N PRO A 355 -21.61 -10.47 11.73
CA PRO A 355 -20.55 -11.47 11.78
C PRO A 355 -21.02 -12.89 11.43
N ARG A 356 -22.34 -13.16 11.44
CA ARG A 356 -22.91 -14.47 11.13
C ARG A 356 -23.29 -14.63 9.67
N THR A 357 -23.88 -13.58 9.10
CA THR A 357 -24.38 -13.60 7.72
C THR A 357 -23.43 -12.96 6.73
N VAL A 358 -22.47 -12.18 7.23
CA VAL A 358 -21.58 -11.31 6.46
C VAL A 358 -22.34 -10.32 5.58
N GLU A 359 -23.57 -9.96 6.01
CA GLU A 359 -24.30 -8.85 5.40
C GLU A 359 -23.60 -7.54 5.77
N ILE A 360 -23.26 -6.75 4.76
CA ILE A 360 -22.54 -5.48 4.93
C ILE A 360 -23.45 -4.33 4.52
N ARG A 361 -23.51 -3.32 5.40
CA ARG A 361 -24.21 -2.05 5.16
C ARG A 361 -23.22 -0.89 5.29
N ILE A 362 -23.33 0.05 4.38
CA ILE A 362 -22.53 1.29 4.41
C ILE A 362 -23.52 2.46 4.54
N ASP A 363 -23.41 3.23 5.62
CA ASP A 363 -24.35 4.29 5.97
C ASP A 363 -25.83 3.81 6.00
N GLY A 364 -26.05 2.58 6.45
CA GLY A 364 -27.35 1.94 6.54
C GLY A 364 -27.86 1.34 5.21
N ALA A 365 -27.21 1.63 4.10
CA ALA A 365 -27.57 1.06 2.78
C ALA A 365 -26.85 -0.29 2.57
N PRO A 366 -27.52 -1.30 2.01
CA PRO A 366 -26.87 -2.54 1.62
C PRO A 366 -25.87 -2.31 0.51
N LEU A 367 -24.85 -3.19 0.41
CA LEU A 367 -23.87 -3.12 -0.67
C LEU A 367 -24.58 -3.23 -2.04
N PRO A 368 -24.19 -2.40 -3.02
CA PRO A 368 -24.63 -2.59 -4.38
C PRO A 368 -24.10 -3.92 -4.92
N PRO A 369 -24.84 -4.61 -5.78
CA PRO A 369 -24.31 -5.78 -6.46
C PRO A 369 -23.12 -5.38 -7.34
N LEU A 370 -22.04 -6.12 -7.21
CA LEU A 370 -20.90 -6.01 -8.14
C LEU A 370 -20.92 -7.22 -9.07
N PRO A 371 -20.84 -7.00 -10.39
CA PRO A 371 -20.84 -8.10 -11.33
C PRO A 371 -19.57 -8.94 -11.19
N ASP A 372 -19.76 -10.26 -11.21
CA ASP A 372 -18.66 -11.23 -11.32
C ASP A 372 -18.27 -11.38 -12.80
N GLU A 373 -17.60 -10.37 -13.32
CA GLU A 373 -17.25 -10.26 -14.74
C GLU A 373 -15.75 -10.16 -14.95
N ASP A 374 -15.32 -10.41 -16.17
CA ASP A 374 -13.97 -10.15 -16.62
C ASP A 374 -13.77 -8.63 -16.80
N LEU A 375 -12.86 -8.07 -16.04
CA LEU A 375 -12.52 -6.65 -16.15
C LEU A 375 -11.51 -6.43 -17.27
N PRO A 376 -11.57 -5.28 -17.96
CA PRO A 376 -10.56 -4.89 -18.95
C PRO A 376 -9.14 -4.96 -18.35
N LEU A 377 -8.14 -5.26 -19.18
CA LEU A 377 -6.73 -5.39 -18.81
C LEU A 377 -6.41 -6.59 -17.91
N ASN A 378 -7.39 -7.45 -17.60
CA ASN A 378 -7.11 -8.63 -16.80
C ASN A 378 -6.34 -9.66 -17.64
N ARG A 379 -5.05 -9.87 -17.29
CA ARG A 379 -4.11 -10.81 -17.96
C ARG A 379 -3.93 -10.59 -19.46
N ARG A 380 -4.37 -9.46 -20.01
CA ARG A 380 -4.25 -9.16 -21.45
C ARG A 380 -2.95 -8.43 -21.82
N TYR A 381 -2.29 -7.85 -20.84
CA TYR A 381 -1.04 -7.13 -21.04
C TYR A 381 0.04 -7.74 -20.16
N PHE A 382 1.10 -8.19 -20.79
CA PHE A 382 2.30 -8.58 -20.10
C PHE A 382 3.25 -7.38 -20.07
N LEU A 383 3.74 -7.05 -18.90
CA LEU A 383 4.77 -6.05 -18.70
C LEU A 383 6.13 -6.73 -18.95
N LEU A 384 6.38 -7.12 -20.19
CA LEU A 384 7.65 -7.68 -20.61
C LEU A 384 8.55 -6.58 -21.15
#